data_3cca6501736c1bd05e08fe42ea4cfeb2
#
_entry.id   3cca6501736c1bd05e08fe42ea4cfeb2
#
_cell.length_a   1.000
_cell.length_b   1.000
_cell.length_c   1.000
_cell.angle_alpha   90.00
_cell.angle_beta   90.00
_cell.angle_gamma   90.00
#
_symmetry.space_group_name_H-M   'P 1'
#
loop_
_entity.id
_entity.type
_entity.pdbx_description
1 polymer ?
#
loop_
_entity_poly.entity_id
_entity_poly.type
_entity_poly.pdbx_seq_one_letter_code
_entity_poly.pdbx_strand_id
1 'polypeptide(L)'
;MYKRQAQLPVHKDYLGSLMGLELRREALGDIVLPPEEPGVAYLFALEPAAALICQELRSVGRTEVTAQQLALDEVPEFAQAERRLQTATVSSLRLDAVLAAMLRCSRGMAAELVAAGRVEINHLPVSSAHAPVYESDVFTVRGKGRFRLTALPGKSKKDRQIIEFFQY
;
A
#
# COMPACT_ATOMS: atom_id res chain seq x y z
N MET A 1 -39.15 5.52 -7.67
CA MET A 1 -38.29 4.55 -8.34
C MET A 1 -36.84 5.03 -8.12
N TYR A 2 -36.15 4.52 -7.08
CA TYR A 2 -34.76 4.93 -6.78
C TYR A 2 -33.84 4.19 -7.74
N LYS A 3 -33.23 4.89 -8.71
CA LYS A 3 -32.10 4.35 -9.48
C LYS A 3 -30.94 4.19 -8.49
N ARG A 4 -30.59 2.95 -8.12
CA ARG A 4 -29.29 2.68 -7.49
C ARG A 4 -28.24 3.16 -8.46
N GLN A 5 -27.47 4.18 -8.07
CA GLN A 5 -26.23 4.52 -8.79
C GLN A 5 -25.37 3.26 -8.82
N ALA A 6 -24.97 2.84 -10.01
CA ALA A 6 -24.03 1.74 -10.17
C ALA A 6 -22.76 2.12 -9.46
N GLN A 7 -22.42 1.38 -8.41
CA GLN A 7 -21.19 1.60 -7.66
C GLN A 7 -20.03 1.18 -8.56
N LEU A 8 -19.12 2.10 -8.88
CA LEU A 8 -17.95 1.79 -9.70
C LEU A 8 -17.12 0.68 -9.04
N PRO A 9 -16.54 -0.23 -9.84
CA PRO A 9 -15.69 -1.28 -9.32
C PRO A 9 -14.49 -0.70 -8.56
N VAL A 10 -14.12 -1.35 -7.47
CA VAL A 10 -12.93 -1.01 -6.68
C VAL A 10 -11.80 -2.01 -6.96
N HIS A 11 -10.59 -1.71 -6.51
CA HIS A 11 -9.39 -2.52 -6.76
C HIS A 11 -9.58 -4.03 -6.55
N LYS A 12 -10.26 -4.45 -5.47
CA LYS A 12 -10.53 -5.87 -5.19
C LYS A 12 -11.43 -6.54 -6.23
N ASP A 13 -12.34 -5.79 -6.85
CA ASP A 13 -13.27 -6.33 -7.85
C ASP A 13 -12.52 -6.62 -9.16
N TYR A 14 -11.61 -5.70 -9.55
CA TYR A 14 -10.69 -5.93 -10.68
C TYR A 14 -9.81 -7.14 -10.42
N LEU A 15 -9.13 -7.20 -9.28
CA LEU A 15 -8.26 -8.33 -8.94
C LEU A 15 -9.04 -9.66 -8.95
N GLY A 16 -10.23 -9.69 -8.37
CA GLY A 16 -11.09 -10.88 -8.36
C GLY A 16 -11.49 -11.34 -9.75
N SER A 17 -11.88 -10.40 -10.64
CA SER A 17 -12.25 -10.71 -12.02
C SER A 17 -11.06 -11.22 -12.84
N LEU A 18 -9.87 -10.64 -12.64
CA LEU A 18 -8.63 -11.08 -13.29
C LEU A 18 -8.21 -12.48 -12.85
N MET A 19 -8.30 -12.77 -11.56
CA MET A 19 -8.03 -14.12 -11.04
C MET A 19 -9.03 -15.16 -11.56
N GLY A 20 -10.26 -14.74 -11.87
CA GLY A 20 -11.28 -15.58 -12.51
C GLY A 20 -10.95 -15.99 -13.96
N LEU A 21 -9.99 -15.32 -14.60
CA LEU A 21 -9.45 -15.69 -15.93
C LEU A 21 -8.33 -16.75 -15.85
N GLU A 22 -8.14 -17.39 -14.68
CA GLU A 22 -7.07 -18.38 -14.44
C GLU A 22 -5.64 -17.86 -14.65
N LEU A 23 -5.46 -16.56 -14.60
CA LEU A 23 -4.16 -15.93 -14.71
C LEU A 23 -3.29 -16.20 -13.47
N ARG A 24 -2.01 -16.46 -13.69
CA ARG A 24 -1.05 -16.53 -12.58
C ARG A 24 -0.87 -15.16 -11.96
N ARG A 25 -0.82 -15.09 -10.63
CA ARG A 25 -0.66 -13.80 -9.92
C ARG A 25 0.62 -13.07 -10.31
N GLU A 26 1.69 -13.81 -10.63
CA GLU A 26 2.99 -13.28 -11.06
C GLU A 26 2.95 -12.62 -12.45
N ALA A 27 1.94 -12.93 -13.26
CA ALA A 27 1.74 -12.30 -14.56
C ALA A 27 1.01 -10.95 -14.46
N LEU A 28 0.49 -10.61 -13.28
CA LEU A 28 -0.24 -9.37 -13.00
C LEU A 28 0.63 -8.44 -12.15
N GLY A 29 0.80 -7.21 -12.62
CA GLY A 29 1.41 -6.11 -11.89
C GLY A 29 0.38 -5.30 -11.10
N ASP A 30 0.53 -3.98 -11.15
CA ASP A 30 -0.33 -3.06 -10.42
C ASP A 30 -1.66 -2.83 -11.15
N ILE A 31 -2.68 -2.49 -10.35
CA ILE A 31 -3.99 -2.02 -10.80
C ILE A 31 -4.14 -0.60 -10.30
N VAL A 32 -4.18 0.35 -11.20
CA VAL A 32 -4.29 1.78 -10.88
C VAL A 32 -5.68 2.27 -11.25
N LEU A 33 -6.36 2.90 -10.29
CA LEU A 33 -7.68 3.53 -10.45
C LEU A 33 -7.49 5.03 -10.26
N PRO A 34 -7.29 5.81 -11.33
CA PRO A 34 -7.07 7.23 -11.21
C PRO A 34 -8.33 7.93 -10.65
N PRO A 35 -8.22 8.73 -9.60
CA PRO A 35 -9.36 9.47 -9.08
C PRO A 35 -9.89 10.52 -10.06
N GLU A 36 -9.04 10.99 -10.99
CA GLU A 36 -9.36 11.96 -12.02
C GLU A 36 -10.19 11.37 -13.16
N GLU A 37 -10.15 10.02 -13.34
CA GLU A 37 -10.85 9.30 -14.41
C GLU A 37 -11.77 8.23 -13.82
N PRO A 38 -12.90 8.59 -13.21
CA PRO A 38 -13.83 7.65 -12.62
C PRO A 38 -14.35 6.65 -13.64
N GLY A 39 -14.18 5.35 -13.38
CA GLY A 39 -14.61 4.27 -14.28
C GLY A 39 -13.51 3.77 -15.22
N VAL A 40 -12.33 4.37 -15.21
CA VAL A 40 -11.14 3.87 -15.92
C VAL A 40 -10.25 3.12 -14.94
N ALA A 41 -9.62 2.04 -15.39
CA ALA A 41 -8.61 1.28 -14.66
C ALA A 41 -7.43 0.97 -15.58
N TYR A 42 -6.22 1.19 -15.09
CA TYR A 42 -4.99 0.79 -15.78
C TYR A 42 -4.43 -0.47 -15.12
N LEU A 43 -4.27 -1.51 -15.93
CA LEU A 43 -3.82 -2.82 -15.49
C LEU A 43 -2.43 -3.08 -16.10
N PHE A 44 -1.45 -3.33 -15.26
CA PHE A 44 -0.13 -3.73 -15.73
C PHE A 44 -0.04 -5.25 -15.71
N ALA A 45 0.33 -5.84 -16.83
CA ALA A 45 0.44 -7.29 -16.96
C ALA A 45 1.55 -7.67 -17.95
N LEU A 46 2.06 -8.89 -17.82
CA LEU A 46 2.95 -9.45 -18.84
C LEU A 46 2.15 -9.67 -20.14
N GLU A 47 2.82 -9.57 -21.30
CA GLU A 47 2.18 -9.58 -22.61
C GLU A 47 1.20 -10.73 -22.85
N PRO A 48 1.48 -12.01 -22.52
CA PRO A 48 0.51 -13.09 -22.69
C PRO A 48 -0.77 -12.90 -21.85
N ALA A 49 -0.62 -12.36 -20.63
CA ALA A 49 -1.77 -12.08 -19.75
C ALA A 49 -2.55 -10.86 -20.25
N ALA A 50 -1.88 -9.82 -20.75
CA ALA A 50 -2.52 -8.65 -21.32
C ALA A 50 -3.41 -9.00 -22.52
N ALA A 51 -2.94 -9.84 -23.44
CA ALA A 51 -3.71 -10.32 -24.57
C ALA A 51 -4.98 -11.06 -24.12
N LEU A 52 -4.85 -11.98 -23.15
CA LEU A 52 -5.98 -12.72 -22.60
C LEU A 52 -7.00 -11.80 -21.92
N ILE A 53 -6.53 -10.83 -21.14
CA ILE A 53 -7.40 -9.83 -20.49
C ILE A 53 -8.21 -9.06 -21.53
N CYS A 54 -7.60 -8.60 -22.62
CA CYS A 54 -8.29 -7.89 -23.69
C CYS A 54 -9.34 -8.78 -24.40
N GLN A 55 -9.07 -10.07 -24.52
CA GLN A 55 -9.98 -11.01 -25.17
C GLN A 55 -11.16 -11.45 -24.28
N GLU A 56 -10.90 -11.68 -23.00
CA GLU A 56 -11.85 -12.40 -22.13
C GLU A 56 -12.52 -11.52 -21.06
N LEU A 57 -11.89 -10.40 -20.65
CA LEU A 57 -12.46 -9.56 -19.60
C LEU A 57 -13.65 -8.76 -20.17
N ARG A 58 -14.86 -9.15 -19.81
CA ARG A 58 -16.12 -8.50 -20.22
C ARG A 58 -16.82 -7.79 -19.08
N SER A 59 -16.51 -8.16 -17.85
CA SER A 59 -17.11 -7.53 -16.66
C SER A 59 -16.19 -7.55 -15.47
N VAL A 60 -16.32 -6.53 -14.62
CA VAL A 60 -15.66 -6.44 -13.31
C VAL A 60 -16.77 -6.35 -12.26
N GLY A 61 -16.92 -7.42 -11.49
CA GLY A 61 -18.07 -7.58 -10.61
C GLY A 61 -19.38 -7.58 -11.40
N ARG A 62 -20.18 -6.51 -11.27
CA ARG A 62 -21.46 -6.33 -11.98
C ARG A 62 -21.41 -5.27 -13.08
N THR A 63 -20.23 -4.71 -13.35
CA THR A 63 -20.02 -3.64 -14.31
C THR A 63 -19.43 -4.21 -15.59
N GLU A 64 -20.07 -3.98 -16.74
CA GLU A 64 -19.50 -4.30 -18.04
C GLU A 64 -18.29 -3.39 -18.30
N VAL A 65 -17.23 -3.99 -18.84
CA VAL A 65 -16.00 -3.28 -19.18
C VAL A 65 -15.49 -3.71 -20.54
N THR A 66 -14.70 -2.83 -21.15
CA THR A 66 -13.94 -3.13 -22.36
C THR A 66 -12.46 -2.90 -22.04
N ALA A 67 -11.64 -3.90 -22.26
CA ALA A 67 -10.19 -3.80 -22.10
C ALA A 67 -9.52 -3.57 -23.46
N GLN A 68 -8.54 -2.70 -23.49
CA GLN A 68 -7.68 -2.44 -24.66
C GLN A 68 -6.21 -2.36 -24.21
N GLN A 69 -5.32 -2.78 -25.06
CA GLN A 69 -3.89 -2.67 -24.81
C GLN A 69 -3.40 -1.27 -25.17
N LEU A 70 -2.58 -0.70 -24.30
CA LEU A 70 -1.89 0.58 -24.52
C LEU A 70 -0.38 0.34 -24.60
N ALA A 71 0.32 1.12 -25.40
CA ALA A 71 1.77 1.17 -25.35
C ALA A 71 2.23 1.89 -24.07
N LEU A 72 3.42 1.57 -23.57
CA LEU A 72 3.90 2.14 -22.31
C LEU A 72 4.07 3.67 -22.34
N ASP A 73 4.34 4.23 -23.49
CA ASP A 73 4.45 5.67 -23.73
C ASP A 73 3.09 6.38 -23.80
N GLU A 74 2.00 5.63 -23.98
CA GLU A 74 0.63 6.13 -23.94
C GLU A 74 0.02 6.11 -22.54
N VAL A 75 0.70 5.47 -21.58
CA VAL A 75 0.22 5.39 -20.19
C VAL A 75 0.40 6.76 -19.52
N PRO A 76 -0.67 7.37 -18.97
CA PRO A 76 -0.54 8.65 -18.29
C PRO A 76 0.34 8.55 -17.05
N GLU A 77 1.04 9.64 -16.72
CA GLU A 77 1.67 9.77 -15.42
C GLU A 77 0.59 9.82 -14.34
N PHE A 78 0.52 8.76 -13.53
CA PHE A 78 -0.40 8.77 -12.39
C PHE A 78 0.13 9.68 -11.30
N ALA A 79 -0.70 10.61 -10.85
CA ALA A 79 -0.40 11.38 -9.66
C ALA A 79 -0.11 10.38 -8.51
N GLN A 80 1.10 10.41 -8.00
CA GLN A 80 1.40 9.65 -6.79
C GLN A 80 0.44 10.16 -5.72
N ALA A 81 -0.38 9.25 -5.17
CA ALA A 81 -1.28 9.63 -4.08
C ALA A 81 -0.47 10.46 -3.07
N GLU A 82 -0.90 11.70 -2.82
CA GLU A 82 -0.23 12.59 -1.89
C GLU A 82 -0.10 11.88 -0.55
N ARG A 83 1.08 11.35 -0.29
CA ARG A 83 1.37 10.63 0.94
C ARG A 83 1.47 11.66 2.05
N ARG A 84 0.47 11.67 2.92
CA ARG A 84 0.45 12.61 4.04
C ARG A 84 1.62 12.32 4.97
N LEU A 85 2.68 13.10 4.83
CA LEU A 85 3.82 13.06 5.73
C LEU A 85 3.38 13.43 7.15
N GLN A 86 3.80 12.61 8.09
CA GLN A 86 3.57 12.81 9.52
C GLN A 86 4.94 12.93 10.19
N THR A 87 4.99 13.79 11.21
CA THR A 87 6.20 14.00 12.02
C THR A 87 5.92 13.61 13.45
N ALA A 88 6.86 12.93 14.09
CA ALA A 88 6.80 12.61 15.50
C ALA A 88 8.20 12.71 16.15
N THR A 89 8.24 12.68 17.48
CA THR A 89 9.50 12.64 18.22
C THR A 89 9.59 11.38 19.07
N VAL A 90 10.73 10.71 19.02
CA VAL A 90 11.00 9.49 19.78
C VAL A 90 12.23 9.66 20.66
N SER A 91 12.32 8.90 21.74
CA SER A 91 13.48 8.94 22.65
C SER A 91 14.68 8.18 22.07
N SER A 92 14.46 7.27 21.15
CA SER A 92 15.49 6.45 20.50
C SER A 92 14.95 5.84 19.21
N LEU A 93 15.85 5.48 18.29
CA LEU A 93 15.52 4.76 17.04
C LEU A 93 15.41 3.26 17.27
N ARG A 94 14.63 2.87 18.27
CA ARG A 94 14.26 1.48 18.55
C ARG A 94 12.88 1.22 18.00
N LEU A 95 12.65 0.00 17.57
CA LEU A 95 11.40 -0.43 16.95
C LEU A 95 10.17 -0.13 17.83
N ASP A 96 10.23 -0.46 19.13
CA ASP A 96 9.14 -0.20 20.07
C ASP A 96 8.78 1.30 20.19
N ALA A 97 9.78 2.17 20.17
CA ALA A 97 9.58 3.59 20.29
C ALA A 97 9.03 4.22 18.99
N VAL A 98 9.55 3.79 17.85
CA VAL A 98 9.13 4.28 16.53
C VAL A 98 7.73 3.78 16.19
N LEU A 99 7.43 2.49 16.39
CA LEU A 99 6.09 1.94 16.20
C LEU A 99 5.05 2.61 17.12
N ALA A 100 5.40 2.85 18.39
CA ALA A 100 4.50 3.53 19.31
C ALA A 100 4.11 4.93 18.80
N ALA A 101 5.07 5.67 18.23
CA ALA A 101 4.83 6.97 17.63
C ALA A 101 3.97 6.87 16.35
N MET A 102 4.30 5.94 15.43
CA MET A 102 3.56 5.72 14.19
C MET A 102 2.11 5.27 14.42
N LEU A 103 1.91 4.35 15.38
CA LEU A 103 0.60 3.76 15.70
C LEU A 103 -0.18 4.59 16.73
N ARG A 104 0.40 5.65 17.29
CA ARG A 104 -0.16 6.46 18.37
C ARG A 104 -0.62 5.61 19.56
N CYS A 105 0.24 4.68 19.98
CA CYS A 105 -0.03 3.78 21.10
C CYS A 105 1.11 3.81 22.13
N SER A 106 0.97 3.05 23.22
CA SER A 106 2.04 2.91 24.22
C SER A 106 3.18 2.04 23.69
N ARG A 107 4.40 2.25 24.20
CA ARG A 107 5.56 1.41 23.87
C ARG A 107 5.35 -0.05 24.27
N GLY A 108 4.61 -0.31 25.35
CA GLY A 108 4.24 -1.67 25.78
C GLY A 108 3.39 -2.35 24.71
N MET A 109 2.34 -1.69 24.22
CA MET A 109 1.50 -2.21 23.13
C MET A 109 2.29 -2.45 21.84
N ALA A 110 3.21 -1.54 21.48
CA ALA A 110 4.09 -1.74 20.33
C ALA A 110 4.99 -2.97 20.52
N ALA A 111 5.57 -3.16 21.69
CA ALA A 111 6.38 -4.33 22.01
C ALA A 111 5.56 -5.64 21.99
N GLU A 112 4.32 -5.63 22.46
CA GLU A 112 3.40 -6.77 22.37
C GLU A 112 3.09 -7.16 20.91
N LEU A 113 2.90 -6.19 20.01
CA LEU A 113 2.71 -6.46 18.57
C LEU A 113 3.94 -7.15 17.97
N VAL A 114 5.15 -6.72 18.35
CA VAL A 114 6.40 -7.35 17.90
C VAL A 114 6.51 -8.78 18.47
N ALA A 115 6.29 -8.95 19.76
CA ALA A 115 6.34 -10.27 20.41
C ALA A 115 5.29 -11.26 19.85
N ALA A 116 4.13 -10.76 19.43
CA ALA A 116 3.08 -11.55 18.79
C ALA A 116 3.38 -11.88 17.30
N GLY A 117 4.56 -11.52 16.75
CA GLY A 117 4.93 -11.79 15.36
C GLY A 117 4.06 -11.05 14.34
N ARG A 118 3.51 -9.89 14.72
CA ARG A 118 2.62 -9.09 13.86
C ARG A 118 3.33 -7.95 13.12
N VAL A 119 4.65 -7.86 13.27
CA VAL A 119 5.47 -6.77 12.72
C VAL A 119 6.55 -7.32 11.82
N GLU A 120 6.67 -6.72 10.64
CA GLU A 120 7.76 -6.96 9.70
C GLU A 120 8.48 -5.64 9.41
N ILE A 121 9.79 -5.70 9.23
CA ILE A 121 10.60 -4.61 8.67
C ILE A 121 11.15 -5.09 7.33
N ASN A 122 10.91 -4.32 6.26
CA ASN A 122 11.36 -4.64 4.90
C ASN A 122 10.98 -6.07 4.48
N HIS A 123 9.73 -6.47 4.81
CA HIS A 123 9.15 -7.80 4.55
C HIS A 123 9.77 -8.96 5.36
N LEU A 124 10.63 -8.69 6.33
CA LEU A 124 11.20 -9.70 7.21
C LEU A 124 10.56 -9.62 8.60
N PRO A 125 10.10 -10.75 9.16
CA PRO A 125 9.57 -10.80 10.51
C PRO A 125 10.60 -10.37 11.55
N VAL A 126 10.19 -9.56 12.52
CA VAL A 126 11.05 -9.09 13.61
C VAL A 126 10.50 -9.54 14.94
N SER A 127 11.36 -10.14 15.76
CA SER A 127 11.01 -10.64 17.11
C SER A 127 11.50 -9.76 18.25
N SER A 128 12.43 -8.84 17.97
CA SER A 128 12.99 -7.96 19.01
C SER A 128 12.35 -6.56 18.95
N ALA A 129 11.66 -6.19 20.01
CA ALA A 129 11.13 -4.83 20.17
C ALA A 129 12.24 -3.76 20.28
N HIS A 130 13.48 -4.18 20.54
CA HIS A 130 14.65 -3.30 20.67
C HIS A 130 15.49 -3.22 19.40
N ALA A 131 15.03 -3.87 18.31
CA ALA A 131 15.72 -3.81 17.02
C ALA A 131 15.96 -2.34 16.62
N PRO A 132 17.14 -1.99 16.09
CA PRO A 132 17.36 -0.68 15.53
C PRO A 132 16.53 -0.49 14.26
N VAL A 133 16.11 0.73 14.00
CA VAL A 133 15.40 1.11 12.78
C VAL A 133 16.15 2.22 12.05
N TYR A 134 16.04 2.22 10.74
CA TYR A 134 16.80 3.08 9.85
C TYR A 134 15.88 3.87 8.92
N GLU A 135 16.42 4.93 8.37
CA GLU A 135 15.75 5.70 7.32
C GLU A 135 15.44 4.80 6.12
N SER A 136 14.30 5.03 5.52
CA SER A 136 13.72 4.24 4.43
C SER A 136 13.14 2.88 4.82
N ASP A 137 13.22 2.44 6.07
CA ASP A 137 12.57 1.20 6.52
C ASP A 137 11.06 1.23 6.29
N VAL A 138 10.56 0.10 5.84
CA VAL A 138 9.13 -0.15 5.63
C VAL A 138 8.62 -1.11 6.72
N PHE A 139 7.66 -0.65 7.50
CA PHE A 139 7.03 -1.42 8.57
C PHE A 139 5.68 -1.93 8.11
N THR A 140 5.48 -3.24 8.12
CA THR A 140 4.16 -3.86 7.95
C THR A 140 3.66 -4.32 9.30
N VAL A 141 2.53 -3.78 9.74
CA VAL A 141 1.91 -4.16 11.02
C VAL A 141 0.55 -4.77 10.75
N ARG A 142 0.41 -6.07 10.99
CA ARG A 142 -0.83 -6.82 10.72
C ARG A 142 -2.03 -6.19 11.46
N GLY A 143 -3.05 -5.80 10.68
CA GLY A 143 -4.26 -5.15 11.17
C GLY A 143 -4.12 -3.65 11.51
N LYS A 144 -2.97 -3.03 11.23
CA LYS A 144 -2.73 -1.60 11.41
C LYS A 144 -2.26 -0.89 10.13
N GLY A 145 -1.74 -1.64 9.15
CA GLY A 145 -1.29 -1.11 7.86
C GLY A 145 0.21 -1.13 7.68
N ARG A 146 0.64 -0.45 6.62
CA ARG A 146 2.04 -0.33 6.23
C ARG A 146 2.49 1.11 6.40
N PHE A 147 3.69 1.30 6.91
CA PHE A 147 4.30 2.60 7.17
C PHE A 147 5.71 2.66 6.58
N ARG A 148 6.15 3.83 6.16
CA ARG A 148 7.53 4.05 5.74
C ARG A 148 8.14 5.19 6.54
N LEU A 149 9.31 4.96 7.11
CA LEU A 149 10.16 5.98 7.72
C LEU A 149 10.91 6.69 6.60
N THR A 150 10.60 7.95 6.35
CA THR A 150 11.15 8.69 5.19
C THR A 150 12.42 9.45 5.51
N ALA A 151 12.48 10.04 6.70
CA ALA A 151 13.61 10.85 7.09
C ALA A 151 13.81 10.88 8.60
N LEU A 152 15.06 11.19 8.99
CA LEU A 152 15.52 11.43 10.35
C LEU A 152 16.14 12.84 10.41
N PRO A 153 15.32 13.93 10.35
CA PRO A 153 15.82 15.29 10.16
C PRO A 153 16.62 15.84 11.32
N GLY A 154 16.87 15.05 12.36
CA GLY A 154 17.70 15.43 13.48
C GLY A 154 16.99 15.33 14.84
N LYS A 155 17.40 16.17 15.78
CA LYS A 155 16.87 16.16 17.15
C LYS A 155 16.08 17.42 17.49
N SER A 156 15.09 17.25 18.32
CA SER A 156 14.30 18.34 18.90
C SER A 156 15.11 19.09 19.98
N LYS A 157 14.60 20.27 20.40
CA LYS A 157 15.20 21.03 21.51
C LYS A 157 15.36 20.27 22.84
N LYS A 158 14.61 19.15 22.99
CA LYS A 158 14.67 18.26 24.16
C LYS A 158 15.49 16.98 23.90
N ASP A 159 16.43 17.04 22.95
CA ASP A 159 17.34 15.93 22.56
C ASP A 159 16.59 14.65 22.11
N ARG A 160 15.34 14.77 21.67
CA ARG A 160 14.57 13.64 21.13
C ARG A 160 14.75 13.57 19.62
N GLN A 161 14.91 12.37 19.08
CA GLN A 161 14.99 12.14 17.64
C GLN A 161 13.67 12.51 16.95
N ILE A 162 13.73 13.32 15.91
CA ILE A 162 12.60 13.61 15.04
C ILE A 162 12.56 12.52 13.97
N ILE A 163 11.35 12.02 13.68
CA ILE A 163 11.10 11.05 12.62
C ILE A 163 10.03 11.61 11.70
N GLU A 164 10.21 11.40 10.39
CA GLU A 164 9.19 11.66 9.37
C GLU A 164 8.77 10.33 8.75
N PHE A 165 7.48 10.13 8.59
CA PHE A 165 6.93 8.89 8.07
C PHE A 165 5.58 9.14 7.40
N PHE A 166 5.13 8.18 6.60
CA PHE A 166 3.76 8.14 6.11
C PHE A 166 3.18 6.73 6.21
N GLN A 167 1.85 6.66 6.14
CA GLN A 167 1.12 5.41 6.01
C GLN A 167 0.68 5.26 4.55
N TYR A 168 0.87 4.03 4.01
CA TYR A 168 0.41 3.67 2.66
C TYR A 168 -1.11 3.60 2.59
#